data_7359df8c2ff19d18bd5b43ae47cccab8
#
_entry.id   7359df8c2ff19d18bd5b43ae47cccab8
#
_cell.length_a   1.000
_cell.length_b   1.000
_cell.length_c   1.000
_cell.angle_alpha   90.00
_cell.angle_beta   90.00
_cell.angle_gamma   90.00
#
_symmetry.space_group_name_H-M   'P 1'
#
loop_
_entity.id
_entity.type
_entity.pdbx_description
1 polymer ?
#
loop_
_entity_poly.entity_id
_entity_poly.type
_entity_poly.pdbx_seq_one_letter_code
_entity_poly.pdbx_strand_id
1 'polypeptide(L)'
;MAGLIKTNPTPPRWLLAELTYACPLQCPYCSNPIDYAKYQAELETDDWKRVLTQARKMGAVQLGFSGGEPLTRQDLPELVKHARDLGYYSNLITSGYGLTEEKIIQLKEAGLDHIQVSIQASSQELNDHIAGTKSFGHKKEVAHLVKKHGYPMVLCVVIHRENIHQMPEILAMAEELGADYLELANTQYYGWAHANRDLLLPTQAHFEKAETIAQAFKENVAGKMKIYYVVPDFYEDRPKACMNGWGTTFLTIAPDGLALPCHSARELPGLDCPNVNDYSIEEIWNQSKAFNFFRGHDWMKEPCRSCDEKDKDFGGCHCQAYLLTGDMYNADPVCSKSPHHGVIQEAIEAAANSSLSGNEKPLVFRNSKNSKLLS
;
A
#
# COMPACT_ATOMS: atom_id res chain seq x y z
N MET A 1 -6.19 35.23 -1.92
CA MET A 1 -6.50 34.75 -3.28
C MET A 1 -5.34 33.85 -3.67
N ALA A 2 -5.52 32.54 -3.59
CA ALA A 2 -4.49 31.57 -3.95
C ALA A 2 -4.36 31.58 -5.49
N GLY A 3 -3.12 31.78 -5.97
CA GLY A 3 -2.83 31.78 -7.40
C GLY A 3 -3.20 30.43 -8.02
N LEU A 4 -4.07 30.46 -9.00
CA LEU A 4 -4.44 29.33 -9.83
C LEU A 4 -3.16 28.76 -10.49
N ILE A 5 -2.87 27.51 -10.25
CA ILE A 5 -1.82 26.76 -10.93
C ILE A 5 -2.12 26.80 -12.43
N LYS A 6 -1.26 27.47 -13.20
CA LYS A 6 -1.44 27.72 -14.63
C LYS A 6 -1.10 26.56 -15.57
N THR A 7 -0.81 25.38 -15.04
CA THR A 7 -0.55 24.19 -15.85
C THR A 7 -1.56 23.12 -15.47
N ASN A 8 -2.28 22.58 -16.46
CA ASN A 8 -3.13 21.41 -16.24
C ASN A 8 -2.25 20.29 -15.68
N PRO A 9 -2.63 19.70 -14.54
CA PRO A 9 -1.85 18.62 -13.96
C PRO A 9 -1.82 17.43 -14.93
N THR A 10 -0.72 16.68 -14.90
CA THR A 10 -0.64 15.43 -15.67
C THR A 10 -1.82 14.53 -15.26
N PRO A 11 -2.54 13.93 -16.22
CA PRO A 11 -3.65 13.02 -15.88
C PRO A 11 -3.20 11.83 -15.03
N PRO A 12 -4.10 11.26 -14.18
CA PRO A 12 -3.78 10.06 -13.43
C PRO A 12 -3.49 8.91 -14.38
N ARG A 13 -2.45 8.12 -14.09
CA ARG A 13 -2.11 6.93 -14.86
C ARG A 13 -2.51 5.65 -14.17
N TRP A 14 -2.57 5.70 -12.85
CA TRP A 14 -2.91 4.59 -11.97
C TRP A 14 -4.14 4.91 -11.14
N LEU A 15 -5.12 3.99 -11.15
CA LEU A 15 -6.26 3.99 -10.25
C LEU A 15 -6.13 2.82 -9.26
N LEU A 16 -6.11 3.12 -7.96
CA LEU A 16 -6.31 2.14 -6.91
C LEU A 16 -7.77 2.20 -6.47
N ALA A 17 -8.52 1.14 -6.74
CA ALA A 17 -9.90 0.98 -6.30
C ALA A 17 -9.91 0.14 -5.01
N GLU A 18 -10.02 0.81 -3.86
CA GLU A 18 -10.22 0.14 -2.57
C GLU A 18 -11.70 -0.20 -2.44
N LEU A 19 -12.08 -1.40 -2.87
CA LEU A 19 -13.48 -1.78 -3.06
C LEU A 19 -14.27 -1.91 -1.77
N THR A 20 -13.59 -2.27 -0.69
CA THR A 20 -14.18 -2.52 0.64
C THR A 20 -13.13 -2.43 1.74
N TYR A 21 -13.53 -2.10 2.96
CA TYR A 21 -12.66 -2.29 4.13
C TYR A 21 -12.92 -3.60 4.86
N ALA A 22 -13.92 -4.39 4.45
CA ALA A 22 -14.12 -5.74 4.98
C ALA A 22 -12.90 -6.62 4.63
N CYS A 23 -12.40 -7.35 5.61
CA CYS A 23 -11.27 -8.28 5.44
C CYS A 23 -11.35 -9.39 6.49
N PRO A 24 -11.22 -10.65 6.11
CA PRO A 24 -11.18 -11.76 7.06
C PRO A 24 -9.86 -11.86 7.83
N LEU A 25 -8.81 -11.17 7.36
CA LEU A 25 -7.50 -11.14 8.00
C LEU A 25 -7.40 -10.01 9.02
N GLN A 26 -6.49 -10.17 9.99
CA GLN A 26 -6.28 -9.25 11.12
C GLN A 26 -4.84 -8.73 11.20
N CYS A 27 -4.15 -8.60 10.07
CA CYS A 27 -2.73 -8.29 10.01
C CYS A 27 -2.36 -7.05 10.85
N PRO A 28 -1.38 -7.15 11.77
CA PRO A 28 -0.96 -6.04 12.63
C PRO A 28 -0.17 -4.95 11.88
N TYR A 29 0.27 -5.25 10.64
CA TYR A 29 0.95 -4.31 9.77
C TYR A 29 0.01 -3.65 8.74
N CYS A 30 -1.31 -3.82 8.88
CA CYS A 30 -2.29 -3.26 7.93
C CYS A 30 -2.22 -1.73 7.92
N SER A 31 -2.09 -1.14 6.73
CA SER A 31 -2.05 0.31 6.54
C SER A 31 -3.43 0.95 6.35
N ASN A 32 -4.51 0.14 6.32
CA ASN A 32 -5.87 0.67 6.25
C ASN A 32 -6.19 1.52 7.50
N PRO A 33 -7.14 2.47 7.41
CA PRO A 33 -7.51 3.33 8.52
C PRO A 33 -7.88 2.51 9.77
N ILE A 34 -7.42 2.95 10.95
CA ILE A 34 -7.75 2.29 12.21
C ILE A 34 -9.26 2.35 12.47
N ASP A 35 -9.88 3.45 12.13
CA ASP A 35 -11.30 3.72 12.35
C ASP A 35 -12.22 3.25 11.19
N TYR A 36 -11.74 2.31 10.37
CA TYR A 36 -12.45 1.81 9.19
C TYR A 36 -13.91 1.37 9.47
N ALA A 37 -14.23 1.00 10.68
CA ALA A 37 -15.59 0.63 11.07
C ALA A 37 -16.59 1.80 11.01
N LYS A 38 -16.12 3.05 10.90
CA LYS A 38 -16.97 4.23 10.68
C LYS A 38 -17.43 4.35 9.22
N TYR A 39 -16.71 3.75 8.28
CA TYR A 39 -16.91 3.88 6.83
C TYR A 39 -17.75 2.71 6.30
N GLN A 40 -19.03 2.63 6.68
CA GLN A 40 -19.90 1.51 6.34
C GLN A 40 -20.72 1.69 5.05
N ALA A 41 -20.85 2.92 4.55
CA ALA A 41 -21.55 3.19 3.31
C ALA A 41 -20.58 3.03 2.13
N GLU A 42 -20.43 1.79 1.64
CA GLU A 42 -19.57 1.51 0.49
C GLU A 42 -20.29 1.84 -0.84
N LEU A 43 -19.50 2.23 -1.85
CA LEU A 43 -19.99 2.48 -3.20
C LEU A 43 -20.63 1.21 -3.79
N GLU A 44 -21.78 1.40 -4.44
CA GLU A 44 -22.47 0.35 -5.17
C GLU A 44 -21.79 0.04 -6.51
N THR A 45 -22.18 -1.05 -7.14
CA THR A 45 -21.60 -1.51 -8.43
C THR A 45 -21.64 -0.43 -9.51
N ASP A 46 -22.75 0.28 -9.64
CA ASP A 46 -22.92 1.32 -10.67
C ASP A 46 -22.08 2.56 -10.38
N ASP A 47 -21.84 2.91 -9.11
CA ASP A 47 -20.91 3.97 -8.72
C ASP A 47 -19.48 3.62 -9.11
N TRP A 48 -19.05 2.40 -8.83
CA TRP A 48 -17.73 1.91 -9.26
C TRP A 48 -17.58 1.94 -10.77
N LYS A 49 -18.58 1.50 -11.54
CA LYS A 49 -18.54 1.59 -13.01
C LYS A 49 -18.41 3.02 -13.50
N ARG A 50 -19.12 3.97 -12.86
CA ARG A 50 -19.01 5.40 -13.15
C ARG A 50 -17.60 5.91 -12.86
N VAL A 51 -17.03 5.58 -11.71
CA VAL A 51 -15.65 5.93 -11.30
C VAL A 51 -14.65 5.39 -12.33
N LEU A 52 -14.70 4.10 -12.65
CA LEU A 52 -13.83 3.45 -13.63
C LEU A 52 -13.90 4.16 -14.98
N THR A 53 -15.11 4.44 -15.44
CA THR A 53 -15.32 5.12 -16.73
C THR A 53 -14.73 6.53 -16.74
N GLN A 54 -14.94 7.31 -15.69
CA GLN A 54 -14.43 8.68 -15.59
C GLN A 54 -12.89 8.70 -15.46
N ALA A 55 -12.31 7.85 -14.62
CA ALA A 55 -10.86 7.77 -14.45
C ALA A 55 -10.17 7.31 -15.74
N ARG A 56 -10.78 6.38 -16.49
CA ARG A 56 -10.26 5.95 -17.80
C ARG A 56 -10.26 7.06 -18.81
N LYS A 57 -11.32 7.86 -18.88
CA LYS A 57 -11.40 9.05 -19.76
C LYS A 57 -10.31 10.06 -19.43
N MET A 58 -9.95 10.20 -18.16
CA MET A 58 -8.86 11.06 -17.70
C MET A 58 -7.47 10.55 -18.10
N GLY A 59 -7.32 9.26 -18.40
CA GLY A 59 -6.03 8.67 -18.82
C GLY A 59 -5.50 7.56 -17.93
N ALA A 60 -6.22 7.16 -16.88
CA ALA A 60 -5.84 6.01 -16.06
C ALA A 60 -5.85 4.74 -16.91
N VAL A 61 -4.72 4.05 -16.98
CA VAL A 61 -4.55 2.82 -17.79
C VAL A 61 -4.28 1.60 -16.93
N GLN A 62 -3.75 1.79 -15.74
CA GLN A 62 -3.52 0.73 -14.77
C GLN A 62 -4.55 0.81 -13.65
N LEU A 63 -5.06 -0.34 -13.24
CA LEU A 63 -6.09 -0.47 -12.22
C LEU A 63 -5.72 -1.56 -11.22
N GLY A 64 -5.66 -1.21 -9.93
CA GLY A 64 -5.58 -2.17 -8.84
C GLY A 64 -6.94 -2.31 -8.16
N PHE A 65 -7.51 -3.50 -8.15
CA PHE A 65 -8.64 -3.84 -7.28
C PHE A 65 -8.07 -4.28 -5.92
N SER A 66 -8.34 -3.53 -4.87
CA SER A 66 -7.75 -3.69 -3.55
C SER A 66 -8.77 -3.33 -2.45
N GLY A 67 -8.27 -2.98 -1.27
CA GLY A 67 -9.06 -2.55 -0.12
C GLY A 67 -8.70 -3.33 1.15
N GLY A 68 -9.71 -3.87 1.84
CA GLY A 68 -9.51 -4.95 2.80
C GLY A 68 -9.23 -6.25 2.07
N GLU A 69 -10.30 -7.00 1.71
CA GLU A 69 -10.20 -8.14 0.81
C GLU A 69 -11.25 -8.00 -0.31
N PRO A 70 -10.83 -7.68 -1.54
CA PRO A 70 -11.76 -7.41 -2.64
C PRO A 70 -12.63 -8.62 -3.02
N LEU A 71 -12.19 -9.85 -2.73
CA LEU A 71 -12.96 -11.08 -2.97
C LEU A 71 -14.20 -11.22 -2.09
N THR A 72 -14.37 -10.37 -1.07
CA THR A 72 -15.61 -10.32 -0.28
C THR A 72 -16.77 -9.68 -1.04
N ARG A 73 -16.50 -8.92 -2.10
CA ARG A 73 -17.52 -8.36 -2.98
C ARG A 73 -17.98 -9.37 -4.03
N GLN A 74 -19.29 -9.51 -4.17
CA GLN A 74 -19.88 -10.47 -5.11
C GLN A 74 -19.85 -9.92 -6.55
N ASP A 75 -19.84 -8.62 -6.72
CA ASP A 75 -19.83 -7.91 -8.01
C ASP A 75 -18.42 -7.73 -8.62
N LEU A 76 -17.36 -8.24 -7.96
CA LEU A 76 -15.99 -8.11 -8.46
C LEU A 76 -15.82 -8.59 -9.93
N PRO A 77 -16.38 -9.74 -10.38
CA PRO A 77 -16.26 -10.15 -11.77
C PRO A 77 -16.92 -9.16 -12.75
N GLU A 78 -18.02 -8.53 -12.34
CA GLU A 78 -18.71 -7.51 -13.14
C GLU A 78 -17.87 -6.23 -13.27
N LEU A 79 -17.22 -5.79 -12.19
CA LEU A 79 -16.31 -4.65 -12.21
C LEU A 79 -15.06 -4.94 -13.05
N VAL A 80 -14.50 -6.13 -12.96
CA VAL A 80 -13.38 -6.58 -13.81
C VAL A 80 -13.78 -6.54 -15.29
N LYS A 81 -14.95 -7.09 -15.64
CA LYS A 81 -15.46 -7.05 -17.02
C LYS A 81 -15.61 -5.62 -17.53
N HIS A 82 -16.21 -4.75 -16.74
CA HIS A 82 -16.36 -3.34 -17.10
C HIS A 82 -14.99 -2.65 -17.31
N ALA A 83 -14.03 -2.89 -16.42
CA ALA A 83 -12.67 -2.37 -16.56
C ALA A 83 -11.99 -2.88 -17.84
N ARG A 84 -12.16 -4.16 -18.19
CA ARG A 84 -11.66 -4.75 -19.42
C ARG A 84 -12.24 -4.10 -20.65
N ASP A 85 -13.55 -3.87 -20.67
CA ASP A 85 -14.24 -3.23 -21.80
C ASP A 85 -13.80 -1.78 -22.01
N LEU A 86 -13.37 -1.09 -20.94
CA LEU A 86 -12.77 0.22 -20.99
C LEU A 86 -11.28 0.20 -21.41
N GLY A 87 -10.64 -0.96 -21.48
CA GLY A 87 -9.23 -1.10 -21.86
C GLY A 87 -8.23 -0.79 -20.73
N TYR A 88 -8.59 -1.08 -19.48
CA TYR A 88 -7.63 -1.11 -18.39
C TYR A 88 -6.73 -2.34 -18.45
N TYR A 89 -5.51 -2.19 -17.96
CA TYR A 89 -4.72 -3.31 -17.46
C TYR A 89 -4.99 -3.45 -15.97
N SER A 90 -5.61 -4.56 -15.56
CA SER A 90 -6.14 -4.74 -14.23
C SER A 90 -5.39 -5.77 -13.40
N ASN A 91 -5.19 -5.45 -12.12
CA ASN A 91 -4.56 -6.30 -11.11
C ASN A 91 -5.53 -6.54 -9.95
N LEU A 92 -5.67 -7.80 -9.53
CA LEU A 92 -6.32 -8.15 -8.27
C LEU A 92 -5.27 -8.26 -7.17
N ILE A 93 -5.35 -7.39 -6.17
CA ILE A 93 -4.49 -7.39 -4.97
C ILE A 93 -5.27 -8.07 -3.85
N THR A 94 -4.92 -9.31 -3.55
CA THR A 94 -5.69 -10.14 -2.62
C THR A 94 -4.82 -10.89 -1.64
N SER A 95 -5.38 -11.21 -0.49
CA SER A 95 -4.79 -12.18 0.44
C SER A 95 -4.96 -13.63 -0.04
N GLY A 96 -5.73 -13.85 -1.11
CA GLY A 96 -6.11 -15.17 -1.59
C GLY A 96 -7.20 -15.86 -0.74
N TYR A 97 -7.59 -15.27 0.39
CA TYR A 97 -8.60 -15.88 1.26
C TYR A 97 -9.97 -15.94 0.55
N GLY A 98 -10.48 -17.17 0.39
CA GLY A 98 -11.74 -17.40 -0.32
C GLY A 98 -11.65 -17.34 -1.86
N LEU A 99 -10.44 -17.28 -2.43
CA LEU A 99 -10.24 -17.45 -3.86
C LEU A 99 -10.27 -18.94 -4.20
N THR A 100 -11.27 -19.36 -4.94
CA THR A 100 -11.45 -20.73 -5.44
C THR A 100 -11.08 -20.83 -6.91
N GLU A 101 -10.93 -22.07 -7.41
CA GLU A 101 -10.66 -22.28 -8.83
C GLU A 101 -11.77 -21.70 -9.72
N GLU A 102 -13.05 -21.87 -9.32
CA GLU A 102 -14.19 -21.30 -10.05
C GLU A 102 -14.13 -19.76 -10.12
N LYS A 103 -13.76 -19.11 -9.03
CA LYS A 103 -13.57 -17.64 -9.03
C LYS A 103 -12.42 -17.21 -9.92
N ILE A 104 -11.32 -17.95 -9.95
CA ILE A 104 -10.18 -17.69 -10.86
C ILE A 104 -10.64 -17.77 -12.31
N ILE A 105 -11.43 -18.79 -12.66
CA ILE A 105 -11.99 -18.94 -14.01
C ILE A 105 -12.92 -17.78 -14.35
N GLN A 106 -13.85 -17.43 -13.46
CA GLN A 106 -14.77 -16.29 -13.67
C GLN A 106 -14.02 -14.98 -13.89
N LEU A 107 -12.98 -14.70 -13.08
CA LEU A 107 -12.17 -13.48 -13.21
C LEU A 107 -11.38 -13.48 -14.54
N LYS A 108 -10.92 -14.65 -14.99
CA LYS A 108 -10.23 -14.79 -16.27
C LYS A 108 -11.17 -14.52 -17.44
N GLU A 109 -12.36 -15.10 -17.41
CA GLU A 109 -13.41 -14.87 -18.41
C GLU A 109 -13.86 -13.40 -18.43
N ALA A 110 -13.90 -12.74 -17.26
CA ALA A 110 -14.16 -11.31 -17.14
C ALA A 110 -13.02 -10.45 -17.69
N GLY A 111 -11.81 -11.00 -17.88
CA GLY A 111 -10.67 -10.33 -18.50
C GLY A 111 -9.68 -9.71 -17.52
N LEU A 112 -9.57 -10.23 -16.30
CA LEU A 112 -8.52 -9.83 -15.35
C LEU A 112 -7.14 -10.19 -15.91
N ASP A 113 -6.18 -9.26 -15.82
CA ASP A 113 -4.86 -9.42 -16.43
C ASP A 113 -3.87 -10.14 -15.52
N HIS A 114 -3.80 -9.82 -14.23
CA HIS A 114 -2.94 -10.55 -13.31
C HIS A 114 -3.44 -10.55 -11.85
N ILE A 115 -2.84 -11.39 -11.03
CA ILE A 115 -3.20 -11.57 -9.62
C ILE A 115 -1.95 -11.42 -8.76
N GLN A 116 -2.05 -10.56 -7.74
CA GLN A 116 -1.07 -10.44 -6.66
C GLN A 116 -1.61 -11.16 -5.43
N VAL A 117 -0.88 -12.17 -4.98
CA VAL A 117 -1.22 -12.97 -3.79
C VAL A 117 -0.31 -12.54 -2.63
N SER A 118 -0.91 -12.14 -1.50
CA SER A 118 -0.17 -11.75 -0.30
C SER A 118 -0.01 -12.92 0.66
N ILE A 119 1.25 -13.24 1.02
CA ILE A 119 1.61 -14.24 2.05
C ILE A 119 2.36 -13.51 3.16
N GLN A 120 2.11 -13.85 4.43
CA GLN A 120 2.64 -13.12 5.57
C GLN A 120 3.99 -13.66 6.06
N ALA A 121 4.29 -14.93 5.80
CA ALA A 121 5.54 -15.57 6.19
C ALA A 121 5.75 -16.88 5.40
N SER A 122 6.92 -17.48 5.49
CA SER A 122 7.24 -18.77 4.83
C SER A 122 6.84 -20.01 5.63
N SER A 123 6.48 -19.86 6.90
CA SER A 123 5.99 -20.94 7.74
C SER A 123 4.50 -20.77 8.07
N GLN A 124 3.80 -21.90 8.20
CA GLN A 124 2.36 -21.89 8.55
C GLN A 124 2.10 -21.21 9.88
N GLU A 125 2.91 -21.52 10.90
CA GLU A 125 2.72 -20.96 12.24
C GLU A 125 2.78 -19.44 12.23
N LEU A 126 3.83 -18.88 11.66
CA LEU A 126 4.02 -17.42 11.63
C LEU A 126 3.02 -16.73 10.69
N ASN A 127 2.76 -17.32 9.50
CA ASN A 127 1.79 -16.76 8.56
C ASN A 127 0.41 -16.66 9.21
N ASP A 128 -0.07 -17.75 9.84
CA ASP A 128 -1.40 -17.81 10.42
C ASP A 128 -1.50 -16.91 11.67
N HIS A 129 -0.42 -16.81 12.44
CA HIS A 129 -0.34 -15.86 13.55
C HIS A 129 -0.49 -14.42 13.06
N ILE A 130 0.32 -13.99 12.09
CA ILE A 130 0.28 -12.62 11.54
C ILE A 130 -1.05 -12.34 10.84
N ALA A 131 -1.58 -13.30 10.10
CA ALA A 131 -2.87 -13.15 9.43
C ALA A 131 -4.05 -13.08 10.41
N GLY A 132 -3.87 -13.57 11.63
CA GLY A 132 -4.95 -13.74 12.61
C GLY A 132 -5.96 -14.82 12.22
N THR A 133 -5.62 -15.69 11.26
CA THR A 133 -6.49 -16.77 10.75
C THR A 133 -5.66 -17.84 10.06
N LYS A 134 -6.15 -19.08 10.08
CA LYS A 134 -5.54 -20.21 9.37
C LYS A 134 -5.72 -20.04 7.87
N SER A 135 -4.66 -19.69 7.16
CA SER A 135 -4.74 -19.36 5.73
C SER A 135 -3.55 -19.83 4.89
N PHE A 136 -2.42 -20.21 5.49
CA PHE A 136 -1.17 -20.48 4.77
C PHE A 136 -1.31 -21.57 3.70
N GLY A 137 -1.85 -22.75 4.07
CA GLY A 137 -2.02 -23.85 3.11
C GLY A 137 -2.92 -23.45 1.94
N HIS A 138 -4.03 -22.79 2.22
CA HIS A 138 -4.95 -22.30 1.18
C HIS A 138 -4.27 -21.27 0.25
N LYS A 139 -3.47 -20.35 0.78
CA LYS A 139 -2.76 -19.35 -0.03
C LYS A 139 -1.73 -19.99 -0.98
N LYS A 140 -1.02 -21.03 -0.54
CA LYS A 140 -0.13 -21.81 -1.41
C LYS A 140 -0.92 -22.51 -2.52
N GLU A 141 -2.06 -23.13 -2.20
CA GLU A 141 -2.95 -23.72 -3.18
C GLU A 141 -3.45 -22.69 -4.21
N VAL A 142 -3.89 -21.53 -3.74
CA VAL A 142 -4.29 -20.40 -4.59
C VAL A 142 -3.16 -19.98 -5.53
N ALA A 143 -1.92 -19.85 -5.04
CA ALA A 143 -0.78 -19.50 -5.88
C ALA A 143 -0.57 -20.54 -7.01
N HIS A 144 -0.67 -21.82 -6.71
CA HIS A 144 -0.60 -22.88 -7.72
C HIS A 144 -1.76 -22.80 -8.72
N LEU A 145 -2.98 -22.54 -8.26
CA LEU A 145 -4.15 -22.37 -9.13
C LEU A 145 -4.01 -21.15 -10.07
N VAL A 146 -3.52 -20.03 -9.54
CA VAL A 146 -3.24 -18.81 -10.32
C VAL A 146 -2.27 -19.14 -11.47
N LYS A 147 -1.19 -19.87 -11.19
CA LYS A 147 -0.24 -20.30 -12.22
C LYS A 147 -0.84 -21.34 -13.17
N LYS A 148 -1.59 -22.33 -12.66
CA LYS A 148 -2.29 -23.35 -13.46
C LYS A 148 -3.21 -22.70 -14.53
N HIS A 149 -3.88 -21.62 -14.18
CA HIS A 149 -4.75 -20.88 -15.11
C HIS A 149 -4.01 -19.83 -15.95
N GLY A 150 -2.66 -19.82 -15.93
CA GLY A 150 -1.83 -19.01 -16.82
C GLY A 150 -1.91 -17.50 -16.53
N TYR A 151 -2.11 -17.12 -15.28
CA TYR A 151 -1.94 -15.73 -14.88
C TYR A 151 -0.45 -15.41 -14.63
N PRO A 152 0.01 -14.21 -15.01
CA PRO A 152 1.16 -13.63 -14.34
C PRO A 152 0.85 -13.49 -12.84
N MET A 153 1.77 -13.96 -11.99
CA MET A 153 1.58 -13.95 -10.54
C MET A 153 2.62 -13.08 -9.85
N VAL A 154 2.14 -12.10 -9.08
CA VAL A 154 2.97 -11.40 -8.10
C VAL A 154 2.75 -12.07 -6.75
N LEU A 155 3.82 -12.57 -6.13
CA LEU A 155 3.81 -12.93 -4.72
C LEU A 155 4.28 -11.71 -3.92
N CYS A 156 3.44 -11.23 -3.00
CA CYS A 156 3.77 -10.08 -2.15
C CYS A 156 3.96 -10.54 -0.70
N VAL A 157 5.09 -10.19 -0.10
CA VAL A 157 5.37 -10.41 1.31
C VAL A 157 5.76 -9.08 1.95
N VAL A 158 4.96 -8.61 2.89
CA VAL A 158 5.29 -7.41 3.68
C VAL A 158 6.33 -7.80 4.73
N ILE A 159 7.51 -7.20 4.62
CA ILE A 159 8.65 -7.51 5.50
C ILE A 159 8.60 -6.63 6.76
N HIS A 160 8.73 -7.27 7.90
CA HIS A 160 8.78 -6.64 9.22
C HIS A 160 9.60 -7.50 10.18
N ARG A 161 9.82 -7.04 11.41
CA ARG A 161 10.67 -7.72 12.40
C ARG A 161 10.33 -9.20 12.58
N GLU A 162 9.03 -9.53 12.59
CA GLU A 162 8.56 -10.89 12.86
C GLU A 162 8.92 -11.90 11.75
N ASN A 163 9.07 -11.47 10.49
CA ASN A 163 9.30 -12.37 9.36
C ASN A 163 10.63 -12.14 8.62
N ILE A 164 11.35 -11.05 8.86
CA ILE A 164 12.58 -10.71 8.14
C ILE A 164 13.67 -11.81 8.27
N HIS A 165 13.66 -12.54 9.38
CA HIS A 165 14.59 -13.65 9.61
C HIS A 165 14.32 -14.85 8.71
N GLN A 166 13.12 -14.96 8.12
CA GLN A 166 12.73 -16.00 7.17
C GLN A 166 13.05 -15.62 5.71
N MET A 167 13.88 -14.61 5.46
CA MET A 167 14.18 -14.14 4.10
C MET A 167 14.61 -15.30 3.16
N PRO A 168 15.54 -16.21 3.53
CA PRO A 168 15.92 -17.33 2.66
C PRO A 168 14.73 -18.21 2.28
N GLU A 169 13.88 -18.54 3.25
CA GLU A 169 12.72 -19.41 3.08
C GLU A 169 11.61 -18.73 2.28
N ILE A 170 11.43 -17.41 2.44
CA ILE A 170 10.48 -16.60 1.64
C ILE A 170 10.89 -16.61 0.16
N LEU A 171 12.17 -16.42 -0.12
CA LEU A 171 12.73 -16.47 -1.48
C LEU A 171 12.55 -17.83 -2.13
N ALA A 172 12.90 -18.91 -1.39
CA ALA A 172 12.73 -20.29 -1.85
C ALA A 172 11.26 -20.64 -2.10
N MET A 173 10.34 -20.20 -1.23
CA MET A 173 8.90 -20.39 -1.41
C MET A 173 8.39 -19.67 -2.65
N ALA A 174 8.86 -18.45 -2.94
CA ALA A 174 8.45 -17.72 -4.14
C ALA A 174 8.89 -18.45 -5.43
N GLU A 175 10.08 -19.06 -5.43
CA GLU A 175 10.56 -19.87 -6.54
C GLU A 175 9.76 -21.18 -6.66
N GLU A 176 9.49 -21.89 -5.55
CA GLU A 176 8.65 -23.10 -5.50
C GLU A 176 7.26 -22.85 -6.07
N LEU A 177 6.63 -21.72 -5.72
CA LEU A 177 5.29 -21.34 -6.17
C LEU A 177 5.27 -20.83 -7.62
N GLY A 178 6.44 -20.66 -8.24
CA GLY A 178 6.57 -20.21 -9.63
C GLY A 178 6.14 -18.76 -9.83
N ALA A 179 6.42 -17.88 -8.86
CA ALA A 179 6.11 -16.46 -8.97
C ALA A 179 6.87 -15.83 -10.16
N ASP A 180 6.16 -15.03 -10.98
CA ASP A 180 6.79 -14.23 -12.03
C ASP A 180 7.46 -12.99 -11.45
N TYR A 181 6.86 -12.48 -10.36
CA TYR A 181 7.33 -11.33 -9.61
C TYR A 181 7.24 -11.62 -8.11
N LEU A 182 8.30 -11.31 -7.38
CA LEU A 182 8.29 -11.28 -5.92
C LEU A 182 8.43 -9.83 -5.46
N GLU A 183 7.44 -9.35 -4.74
CA GLU A 183 7.48 -8.07 -4.06
C GLU A 183 7.79 -8.30 -2.58
N LEU A 184 8.98 -7.93 -2.16
CA LEU A 184 9.39 -7.84 -0.76
C LEU A 184 9.09 -6.39 -0.33
N ALA A 185 7.83 -6.16 0.05
CA ALA A 185 7.36 -4.85 0.43
C ALA A 185 7.79 -4.51 1.86
N ASN A 186 8.26 -3.28 2.06
CA ASN A 186 8.50 -2.81 3.41
C ASN A 186 7.19 -2.39 4.10
N THR A 187 7.10 -2.63 5.40
CA THR A 187 5.98 -2.16 6.22
C THR A 187 5.87 -0.64 6.14
N GLN A 188 4.70 -0.17 5.73
CA GLN A 188 4.34 1.26 5.75
C GLN A 188 3.68 1.57 7.09
N TYR A 189 4.29 2.42 7.90
CA TYR A 189 3.83 2.71 9.28
C TYR A 189 2.65 3.68 9.31
N TYR A 190 1.52 3.25 8.75
CA TYR A 190 0.21 3.90 8.81
C TYR A 190 -0.80 2.96 9.45
N GLY A 191 -1.94 3.48 9.91
CA GLY A 191 -2.97 2.66 10.50
C GLY A 191 -2.46 1.73 11.61
N TRP A 192 -2.77 0.45 11.49
CA TRP A 192 -2.35 -0.58 12.46
C TRP A 192 -0.84 -0.77 12.52
N ALA A 193 -0.15 -0.63 11.37
CA ALA A 193 1.30 -0.68 11.33
C ALA A 193 1.93 0.44 12.16
N HIS A 194 1.35 1.64 12.16
CA HIS A 194 1.82 2.75 13.00
C HIS A 194 1.64 2.44 14.48
N ALA A 195 0.48 1.88 14.87
CA ALA A 195 0.22 1.46 16.25
C ALA A 195 1.18 0.36 16.76
N ASN A 196 1.73 -0.46 15.85
CA ASN A 196 2.67 -1.55 16.15
C ASN A 196 4.12 -1.23 15.75
N ARG A 197 4.44 0.02 15.39
CA ARG A 197 5.73 0.38 14.77
C ARG A 197 6.93 -0.15 15.55
N ASP A 198 6.96 0.05 16.85
CA ASP A 198 8.10 -0.32 17.70
C ASP A 198 8.33 -1.83 17.77
N LEU A 199 7.31 -2.64 17.46
CA LEU A 199 7.36 -4.09 17.40
C LEU A 199 7.63 -4.62 15.98
N LEU A 200 7.22 -3.87 14.97
CA LEU A 200 7.33 -4.29 13.57
C LEU A 200 8.58 -3.76 12.87
N LEU A 201 9.22 -2.71 13.36
CA LEU A 201 10.42 -2.15 12.75
C LEU A 201 11.59 -3.13 12.93
N PRO A 202 12.17 -3.69 11.86
CA PRO A 202 13.37 -4.51 11.95
C PRO A 202 14.54 -3.69 12.48
N THR A 203 15.53 -4.31 13.10
CA THR A 203 16.79 -3.64 13.38
C THR A 203 17.61 -3.46 12.10
N GLN A 204 18.52 -2.50 12.08
CA GLN A 204 19.40 -2.26 10.92
C GLN A 204 20.19 -3.53 10.54
N ALA A 205 20.72 -4.26 11.54
CA ALA A 205 21.46 -5.51 11.30
C ALA A 205 20.58 -6.60 10.65
N HIS A 206 19.30 -6.69 11.04
CA HIS A 206 18.36 -7.63 10.39
C HIS A 206 18.10 -7.21 8.93
N PHE A 207 17.93 -5.91 8.70
CA PHE A 207 17.70 -5.37 7.38
C PHE A 207 18.90 -5.62 6.44
N GLU A 208 20.12 -5.25 6.82
CA GLU A 208 21.34 -5.43 6.04
C GLU A 208 21.60 -6.89 5.67
N LYS A 209 21.36 -7.80 6.63
CA LYS A 209 21.44 -9.23 6.39
C LYS A 209 20.41 -9.70 5.34
N ALA A 210 19.17 -9.27 5.50
CA ALA A 210 18.08 -9.66 4.58
C ALA A 210 18.30 -9.09 3.18
N GLU A 211 18.79 -7.86 3.05
CA GLU A 211 19.14 -7.24 1.78
C GLU A 211 20.26 -8.01 1.06
N THR A 212 21.32 -8.35 1.76
CA THR A 212 22.41 -9.16 1.22
C THR A 212 21.90 -10.49 0.66
N ILE A 213 21.03 -11.19 1.40
CA ILE A 213 20.42 -12.45 0.98
C ILE A 213 19.54 -12.23 -0.26
N ALA A 214 18.68 -11.23 -0.25
CA ALA A 214 17.78 -10.93 -1.36
C ALA A 214 18.53 -10.55 -2.63
N GLN A 215 19.61 -9.77 -2.52
CA GLN A 215 20.43 -9.39 -3.66
C GLN A 215 21.15 -10.59 -4.28
N ALA A 216 21.77 -11.45 -3.44
CA ALA A 216 22.42 -12.68 -3.93
C ALA A 216 21.42 -13.64 -4.62
N PHE A 217 20.23 -13.77 -4.07
CA PHE A 217 19.18 -14.60 -4.68
C PHE A 217 18.69 -14.01 -6.00
N LYS A 218 18.53 -12.70 -6.10
CA LYS A 218 18.11 -11.98 -7.31
C LYS A 218 19.05 -12.26 -8.49
N GLU A 219 20.35 -12.34 -8.24
CA GLU A 219 21.35 -12.69 -9.25
C GLU A 219 21.17 -14.14 -9.75
N ASN A 220 20.87 -15.08 -8.85
CA ASN A 220 20.68 -16.50 -9.17
C ASN A 220 19.39 -16.77 -9.98
N VAL A 221 18.33 -16.00 -9.78
CA VAL A 221 17.04 -16.18 -10.48
C VAL A 221 16.86 -15.21 -11.65
N ALA A 222 17.91 -14.51 -12.05
CA ALA A 222 17.86 -13.56 -13.16
C ALA A 222 17.28 -14.19 -14.43
N GLY A 223 16.25 -13.56 -15.00
CA GLY A 223 15.52 -14.04 -16.17
C GLY A 223 14.38 -15.03 -15.89
N LYS A 224 14.25 -15.56 -14.67
CA LYS A 224 13.14 -16.46 -14.28
C LYS A 224 12.08 -15.74 -13.46
N MET A 225 12.49 -14.94 -12.49
CA MET A 225 11.63 -14.18 -11.59
C MET A 225 12.19 -12.77 -11.43
N LYS A 226 11.34 -11.76 -11.36
CA LYS A 226 11.74 -10.39 -11.01
C LYS A 226 11.49 -10.15 -9.53
N ILE A 227 12.50 -9.63 -8.84
CA ILE A 227 12.41 -9.31 -7.41
C ILE A 227 12.44 -7.80 -7.23
N TYR A 228 11.41 -7.28 -6.58
CA TYR A 228 11.31 -5.91 -6.10
C TYR A 228 11.52 -5.92 -4.59
N TYR A 229 12.64 -5.38 -4.15
CA TYR A 229 12.93 -5.21 -2.73
C TYR A 229 12.78 -3.74 -2.37
N VAL A 230 11.78 -3.44 -1.55
CA VAL A 230 11.50 -2.08 -1.11
C VAL A 230 12.22 -1.85 0.21
N VAL A 231 13.22 -0.97 0.18
CA VAL A 231 14.02 -0.60 1.34
C VAL A 231 13.16 0.17 2.35
N PRO A 232 13.28 -0.11 3.67
CA PRO A 232 12.63 0.66 4.70
C PRO A 232 13.10 2.11 4.70
N ASP A 233 12.17 3.05 4.64
CA ASP A 233 12.51 4.48 4.61
C ASP A 233 13.34 4.92 5.83
N PHE A 234 13.11 4.32 6.99
CA PHE A 234 13.79 4.65 8.23
C PHE A 234 15.31 4.42 8.22
N TYR A 235 15.80 3.60 7.25
CA TYR A 235 17.24 3.32 7.06
C TYR A 235 17.83 4.03 5.86
N GLU A 236 17.12 5.00 5.29
CA GLU A 236 17.58 5.82 4.19
C GLU A 236 17.97 7.22 4.66
N ASP A 237 18.97 7.83 4.02
CA ASP A 237 19.35 9.22 4.29
C ASP A 237 18.37 10.23 3.68
N ARG A 238 17.55 9.76 2.75
CA ARG A 238 16.64 10.60 1.95
C ARG A 238 15.28 9.93 1.83
N PRO A 239 14.20 10.70 1.94
CA PRO A 239 12.87 10.16 1.78
C PRO A 239 12.59 9.79 0.33
N LYS A 240 11.71 8.83 0.11
CA LYS A 240 11.14 8.53 -1.19
C LYS A 240 10.17 9.63 -1.61
N ALA A 241 10.13 9.89 -2.92
CA ALA A 241 9.14 10.80 -3.48
C ALA A 241 7.72 10.33 -3.16
N CYS A 242 6.89 11.22 -2.60
CA CYS A 242 5.48 10.93 -2.30
C CYS A 242 4.71 10.61 -3.59
N MET A 243 4.52 9.33 -3.91
CA MET A 243 3.83 8.84 -5.11
C MET A 243 4.33 9.49 -6.43
N ASN A 244 5.63 9.79 -6.53
CA ASN A 244 6.25 10.55 -7.62
C ASN A 244 5.67 11.97 -7.79
N GLY A 245 5.30 12.61 -6.71
CA GLY A 245 4.64 13.89 -6.61
C GLY A 245 3.18 13.77 -6.22
N TRP A 246 2.74 14.58 -5.28
CA TRP A 246 1.39 14.62 -4.78
C TRP A 246 0.37 14.91 -5.88
N GLY A 247 -0.63 14.03 -6.04
CA GLY A 247 -1.70 14.19 -7.03
C GLY A 247 -1.23 14.27 -8.49
N THR A 248 -0.12 13.59 -8.86
CA THR A 248 0.47 13.65 -10.22
C THR A 248 0.28 12.37 -11.02
N THR A 249 0.28 11.21 -10.38
CA THR A 249 0.23 9.92 -11.07
C THR A 249 -0.86 9.00 -10.52
N PHE A 250 -1.05 9.03 -9.21
CA PHE A 250 -1.89 8.12 -8.45
C PHE A 250 -3.23 8.74 -8.09
N LEU A 251 -4.29 7.97 -8.30
CA LEU A 251 -5.63 8.25 -7.81
C LEU A 251 -6.09 7.04 -7.01
N THR A 252 -6.45 7.23 -5.75
CA THR A 252 -7.09 6.20 -4.92
C THR A 252 -8.53 6.58 -4.69
N ILE A 253 -9.45 5.64 -4.86
CA ILE A 253 -10.84 5.80 -4.44
C ILE A 253 -11.10 4.80 -3.32
N ALA A 254 -11.46 5.31 -2.17
CA ALA A 254 -11.79 4.53 -0.98
C ALA A 254 -13.20 3.93 -1.07
N PRO A 255 -13.55 2.92 -0.26
CA PRO A 255 -14.84 2.25 -0.37
C PRO A 255 -16.05 3.16 -0.23
N ASP A 256 -15.95 4.20 0.60
CA ASP A 256 -17.00 5.21 0.85
C ASP A 256 -17.03 6.34 -0.21
N GLY A 257 -16.29 6.18 -1.29
CA GLY A 257 -16.24 7.14 -2.39
C GLY A 257 -15.27 8.31 -2.19
N LEU A 258 -14.52 8.35 -1.10
CA LEU A 258 -13.55 9.40 -0.87
C LEU A 258 -12.39 9.26 -1.86
N ALA A 259 -12.07 10.34 -2.58
CA ALA A 259 -10.96 10.38 -3.53
C ALA A 259 -9.70 10.91 -2.84
N LEU A 260 -8.62 10.15 -2.94
CA LEU A 260 -7.37 10.38 -2.24
C LEU A 260 -6.19 10.43 -3.24
N PRO A 261 -5.24 11.36 -3.09
CA PRO A 261 -3.99 11.34 -3.86
C PRO A 261 -3.06 10.18 -3.48
N CYS A 262 -3.27 9.58 -2.31
CA CYS A 262 -2.61 8.36 -1.81
C CYS A 262 -3.52 7.76 -0.72
N HIS A 263 -3.52 6.43 -0.54
CA HIS A 263 -4.40 5.75 0.42
C HIS A 263 -4.27 6.25 1.86
N SER A 264 -3.09 6.73 2.26
CA SER A 264 -2.85 7.27 3.62
C SER A 264 -3.26 8.74 3.78
N ALA A 265 -3.65 9.44 2.71
CA ALA A 265 -3.95 10.87 2.77
C ALA A 265 -5.22 11.19 3.60
N ARG A 266 -6.08 10.21 3.86
CA ARG A 266 -7.24 10.33 4.75
C ARG A 266 -6.86 10.78 6.17
N GLU A 267 -5.66 10.42 6.63
CA GLU A 267 -5.17 10.75 7.97
C GLU A 267 -4.78 12.24 8.15
N LEU A 268 -4.66 12.99 7.04
CA LEU A 268 -4.23 14.38 7.10
C LEU A 268 -5.39 15.32 7.47
N PRO A 269 -5.29 16.09 8.56
CA PRO A 269 -6.33 17.01 9.00
C PRO A 269 -6.48 18.20 8.02
N GLY A 270 -7.71 18.61 7.79
CA GLY A 270 -8.02 19.79 6.95
C GLY A 270 -7.70 19.63 5.46
N LEU A 271 -7.46 18.40 5.00
CA LEU A 271 -7.24 18.13 3.58
C LEU A 271 -8.54 18.21 2.77
N ASP A 272 -9.69 18.00 3.41
CA ASP A 272 -11.03 18.08 2.81
C ASP A 272 -11.11 17.27 1.49
N CYS A 273 -10.77 15.98 1.57
CA CYS A 273 -10.79 15.09 0.42
C CYS A 273 -12.21 15.01 -0.18
N PRO A 274 -12.37 15.19 -1.50
CA PRO A 274 -13.68 15.16 -2.15
C PRO A 274 -14.23 13.74 -2.30
N ASN A 275 -15.57 13.62 -2.42
CA ASN A 275 -16.25 12.36 -2.67
C ASN A 275 -16.70 12.27 -4.14
N VAL A 276 -16.56 11.08 -4.73
CA VAL A 276 -16.97 10.81 -6.14
C VAL A 276 -18.49 10.83 -6.33
N ASN A 277 -19.28 10.83 -5.25
CA ASN A 277 -20.73 11.01 -5.32
C ASN A 277 -21.12 12.47 -5.55
N ASP A 278 -20.26 13.42 -5.16
CA ASP A 278 -20.52 14.85 -5.24
C ASP A 278 -19.83 15.50 -6.44
N TYR A 279 -18.70 14.95 -6.88
CA TYR A 279 -17.85 15.52 -7.91
C TYR A 279 -17.40 14.48 -8.94
N SER A 280 -17.20 14.90 -10.17
CA SER A 280 -16.56 14.05 -11.20
C SER A 280 -15.06 13.86 -10.90
N ILE A 281 -14.48 12.78 -11.42
CA ILE A 281 -13.03 12.54 -11.32
C ILE A 281 -12.22 13.68 -11.93
N GLU A 282 -12.71 14.31 -12.99
CA GLU A 282 -12.05 15.45 -13.62
C GLU A 282 -12.01 16.67 -12.71
N GLU A 283 -13.14 17.03 -12.07
CA GLU A 283 -13.22 18.13 -11.09
C GLU A 283 -12.32 17.83 -9.88
N ILE A 284 -12.40 16.61 -9.35
CA ILE A 284 -11.57 16.14 -8.23
C ILE A 284 -10.09 16.33 -8.54
N TRP A 285 -9.64 15.79 -9.65
CA TRP A 285 -8.22 15.80 -10.03
C TRP A 285 -7.68 17.20 -10.32
N ASN A 286 -8.44 17.99 -11.04
CA ASN A 286 -7.96 19.28 -11.52
C ASN A 286 -8.22 20.42 -10.52
N GLN A 287 -9.34 20.40 -9.79
CA GLN A 287 -9.83 21.57 -9.08
C GLN A 287 -9.87 21.39 -7.56
N SER A 288 -9.90 20.15 -7.03
CA SER A 288 -10.03 19.97 -5.59
C SER A 288 -8.83 20.51 -4.83
N LYS A 289 -9.09 21.08 -3.67
CA LYS A 289 -8.05 21.56 -2.74
C LYS A 289 -7.12 20.41 -2.34
N ALA A 290 -7.68 19.22 -2.04
CA ALA A 290 -6.92 18.07 -1.60
C ALA A 290 -5.85 17.62 -2.59
N PHE A 291 -6.20 17.52 -3.89
CA PHE A 291 -5.23 17.10 -4.91
C PHE A 291 -4.22 18.19 -5.26
N ASN A 292 -4.59 19.47 -5.10
CA ASN A 292 -3.71 20.60 -5.38
C ASN A 292 -2.85 21.03 -4.18
N PHE A 293 -3.06 20.44 -3.00
CA PHE A 293 -2.52 20.90 -1.73
C PHE A 293 -0.99 20.92 -1.70
N PHE A 294 -0.36 19.86 -2.21
CA PHE A 294 1.09 19.71 -2.26
C PHE A 294 1.64 19.55 -3.69
N ARG A 295 0.85 19.94 -4.72
CA ARG A 295 1.37 20.02 -6.10
C ARG A 295 2.37 21.16 -6.23
N GLY A 296 3.45 20.94 -6.97
CA GLY A 296 4.52 21.93 -7.14
C GLY A 296 5.36 22.13 -5.87
N HIS A 297 6.03 23.28 -5.76
CA HIS A 297 6.99 23.55 -4.68
C HIS A 297 6.63 24.77 -3.83
N ASP A 298 5.57 25.50 -4.16
CA ASP A 298 5.21 26.77 -3.49
C ASP A 298 4.83 26.57 -2.01
N TRP A 299 4.34 25.40 -1.63
CA TRP A 299 4.00 25.00 -0.28
C TRP A 299 5.22 24.73 0.61
N MET A 300 6.39 24.45 0.00
CA MET A 300 7.58 23.99 0.72
C MET A 300 8.11 25.05 1.70
N LYS A 301 8.45 24.61 2.90
CA LYS A 301 9.22 25.35 3.91
C LYS A 301 10.69 24.93 3.84
N GLU A 302 11.57 25.66 4.53
CA GLU A 302 12.94 25.18 4.73
C GLU A 302 12.95 23.91 5.60
N PRO A 303 13.86 22.96 5.33
CA PRO A 303 14.97 23.00 4.36
C PRO A 303 14.59 22.61 2.93
N CYS A 304 13.36 22.13 2.65
CA CYS A 304 12.97 21.62 1.34
C CYS A 304 12.95 22.71 0.25
N ARG A 305 12.55 23.96 0.60
CA ARG A 305 12.45 25.06 -0.36
C ARG A 305 13.75 25.35 -1.09
N SER A 306 14.87 25.37 -0.38
CA SER A 306 16.20 25.63 -0.93
C SER A 306 16.99 24.37 -1.29
N CYS A 307 16.40 23.17 -1.10
CA CYS A 307 17.09 21.90 -1.32
C CYS A 307 17.26 21.60 -2.81
N ASP A 308 18.47 21.17 -3.21
CA ASP A 308 18.77 20.76 -4.59
C ASP A 308 18.06 19.44 -5.00
N GLU A 309 17.59 18.65 -4.02
CA GLU A 309 16.91 17.37 -4.26
C GLU A 309 15.37 17.49 -4.30
N LYS A 310 14.83 18.69 -4.11
CA LYS A 310 13.37 18.91 -4.02
C LYS A 310 12.57 18.41 -5.22
N ASP A 311 13.18 18.41 -6.41
CA ASP A 311 12.57 17.89 -7.64
C ASP A 311 12.58 16.36 -7.73
N LYS A 312 13.34 15.68 -6.84
CA LYS A 312 13.43 14.22 -6.78
C LYS A 312 12.56 13.64 -5.68
N ASP A 313 12.62 14.23 -4.48
CA ASP A 313 11.90 13.70 -3.30
C ASP A 313 10.57 14.41 -2.99
N PHE A 314 10.33 15.59 -3.57
CA PHE A 314 9.14 16.40 -3.34
C PHE A 314 8.86 16.67 -1.85
N GLY A 315 9.91 16.73 -1.02
CA GLY A 315 9.81 16.92 0.42
C GLY A 315 9.43 15.66 1.20
N GLY A 316 9.39 14.50 0.55
CA GLY A 316 9.07 13.21 1.15
C GLY A 316 7.58 12.97 1.37
N CYS A 317 7.24 12.14 2.34
CA CYS A 317 5.87 11.72 2.63
C CYS A 317 5.17 12.63 3.66
N HIS A 318 4.16 13.38 3.22
CA HIS A 318 3.38 14.29 4.07
C HIS A 318 2.60 13.57 5.18
N CYS A 319 2.11 12.35 4.89
CA CYS A 319 1.40 11.55 5.88
C CYS A 319 2.36 11.10 7.00
N GLN A 320 3.57 10.68 6.65
CA GLN A 320 4.61 10.33 7.61
C GLN A 320 5.07 11.55 8.42
N ALA A 321 5.28 12.69 7.76
CA ALA A 321 5.61 13.93 8.44
C ALA A 321 4.56 14.30 9.48
N TYR A 322 3.28 14.22 9.13
CA TYR A 322 2.18 14.47 10.07
C TYR A 322 2.17 13.47 11.23
N LEU A 323 2.19 12.18 10.95
CA LEU A 323 2.12 11.13 11.98
C LEU A 323 3.28 11.20 12.98
N LEU A 324 4.46 11.60 12.53
CA LEU A 324 5.66 11.63 13.37
C LEU A 324 5.91 12.99 14.04
N THR A 325 5.39 14.10 13.47
CA THR A 325 5.72 15.46 13.96
C THR A 325 4.51 16.31 14.27
N GLY A 326 3.29 15.86 13.93
CA GLY A 326 2.06 16.62 14.10
C GLY A 326 1.81 17.71 13.03
N ASP A 327 2.73 17.90 12.06
CA ASP A 327 2.58 18.90 10.99
C ASP A 327 2.93 18.29 9.62
N MET A 328 1.97 18.24 8.70
CA MET A 328 2.13 17.71 7.35
C MET A 328 2.99 18.59 6.42
N TYR A 329 3.30 19.83 6.84
CA TYR A 329 4.19 20.75 6.12
C TYR A 329 5.66 20.62 6.52
N ASN A 330 5.96 19.83 7.53
CA ASN A 330 7.34 19.56 7.90
C ASN A 330 8.03 18.74 6.83
N ALA A 331 9.35 18.95 6.67
CA ALA A 331 10.17 18.03 5.91
C ALA A 331 10.05 16.63 6.51
N ASP A 332 9.90 15.62 5.65
CA ASP A 332 9.83 14.23 6.11
C ASP A 332 10.96 13.92 7.10
N PRO A 333 10.66 13.38 8.28
CA PRO A 333 11.68 13.04 9.28
C PRO A 333 12.76 12.06 8.81
N VAL A 334 12.47 11.24 7.80
CA VAL A 334 13.46 10.36 7.16
C VAL A 334 14.61 11.16 6.55
N CYS A 335 14.34 12.36 6.04
CA CYS A 335 15.39 13.21 5.48
C CYS A 335 16.39 13.62 6.56
N SER A 336 17.69 13.30 6.35
CA SER A 336 18.78 13.70 7.27
C SER A 336 18.92 15.22 7.44
N LYS A 337 18.36 16.02 6.50
CA LYS A 337 18.30 17.49 6.60
C LYS A 337 17.07 17.99 7.36
N SER A 338 16.12 17.11 7.71
CA SER A 338 14.92 17.50 8.46
C SER A 338 15.29 17.89 9.89
N PRO A 339 14.76 19.03 10.42
CA PRO A 339 14.91 19.36 11.84
C PRO A 339 14.32 18.31 12.78
N HIS A 340 13.47 17.44 12.25
CA HIS A 340 12.78 16.37 12.98
C HIS A 340 13.41 14.98 12.79
N HIS A 341 14.60 14.89 12.15
CA HIS A 341 15.26 13.61 11.87
C HIS A 341 15.52 12.77 13.13
N GLY A 342 15.70 13.41 14.28
CA GLY A 342 15.88 12.73 15.57
C GLY A 342 14.76 11.76 15.93
N VAL A 343 13.52 11.99 15.47
CA VAL A 343 12.39 11.08 15.72
C VAL A 343 12.60 9.70 15.04
N ILE A 344 13.27 9.69 13.89
CA ILE A 344 13.62 8.44 13.20
C ILE A 344 14.73 7.70 13.95
N GLN A 345 15.75 8.43 14.42
CA GLN A 345 16.84 7.85 15.19
C GLN A 345 16.32 7.24 16.50
N GLU A 346 15.45 7.95 17.22
CA GLU A 346 14.79 7.43 18.42
C GLU A 346 13.98 6.16 18.14
N ALA A 347 13.25 6.10 17.00
CA ALA A 347 12.49 4.92 16.62
C ALA A 347 13.40 3.72 16.29
N ILE A 348 14.54 3.94 15.64
CA ILE A 348 15.55 2.92 15.35
C ILE A 348 16.18 2.39 16.66
N GLU A 349 16.54 3.29 17.58
CA GLU A 349 17.09 2.92 18.88
C GLU A 349 16.07 2.14 19.73
N ALA A 350 14.81 2.58 19.75
CA ALA A 350 13.73 1.87 20.44
C ALA A 350 13.54 0.46 19.86
N ALA A 351 13.59 0.32 18.53
CA ALA A 351 13.52 -0.96 17.85
C ALA A 351 14.68 -1.89 18.23
N ALA A 352 15.90 -1.35 18.33
CA ALA A 352 17.07 -2.12 18.75
C ALA A 352 16.96 -2.58 20.21
N ASN A 353 16.49 -1.69 21.11
CA ASN A 353 16.37 -1.96 22.54
C ASN A 353 15.21 -2.92 22.87
N SER A 354 14.09 -2.86 22.18
CA SER A 354 12.94 -3.73 22.44
C SER A 354 13.28 -5.22 22.19
N SER A 355 14.16 -5.51 21.26
CA SER A 355 14.64 -6.88 21.01
C SER A 355 15.48 -7.46 22.16
N LEU A 356 15.99 -6.63 23.07
CA LEU A 356 16.84 -7.04 24.17
C LEU A 356 16.08 -7.19 25.51
N SER A 357 14.92 -6.57 25.65
CA SER A 357 14.26 -6.42 26.97
C SER A 357 13.36 -7.56 27.39
N GLY A 358 12.94 -8.46 26.48
CA GLY A 358 12.05 -9.60 26.78
C GLY A 358 10.64 -9.22 27.32
N ASN A 359 10.33 -7.92 27.42
CA ASN A 359 9.08 -7.36 27.92
C ASN A 359 8.27 -6.73 26.79
N GLU A 360 8.05 -7.46 25.70
CA GLU A 360 7.31 -6.94 24.54
C GLU A 360 5.82 -6.83 24.85
N LYS A 361 5.26 -5.64 24.58
CA LYS A 361 3.80 -5.51 24.49
C LYS A 361 3.28 -6.43 23.38
N PRO A 362 2.10 -7.06 23.53
CA PRO A 362 1.55 -7.86 22.44
C PRO A 362 1.20 -6.99 21.24
N LEU A 363 1.35 -7.56 20.02
CA LEU A 363 0.88 -6.92 18.79
C LEU A 363 -0.62 -6.62 18.86
N VAL A 364 -1.00 -5.46 18.39
CA VAL A 364 -2.39 -5.05 18.23
C VAL A 364 -2.89 -5.50 16.86
N PHE A 365 -3.75 -6.50 16.84
CA PHE A 365 -4.30 -7.06 15.61
C PHE A 365 -5.48 -6.23 15.10
N ARG A 366 -5.58 -6.06 13.78
CA ARG A 366 -6.70 -5.40 13.12
C ARG A 366 -8.01 -6.15 13.38
N ASN A 367 -8.98 -5.50 14.00
CA ASN A 367 -10.34 -6.00 14.10
C ASN A 367 -11.35 -4.87 14.37
N SER A 368 -12.64 -5.13 14.13
CA SER A 368 -13.70 -4.12 14.30
C SER A 368 -13.91 -3.65 15.74
N LYS A 369 -13.47 -4.43 16.72
CA LYS A 369 -13.58 -4.05 18.15
C LYS A 369 -12.49 -3.04 18.51
N ASN A 370 -11.27 -3.24 18.00
CA ASN A 370 -10.13 -2.33 18.23
C ASN A 370 -10.24 -1.05 17.43
N SER A 371 -10.96 -1.06 16.30
CA SER A 371 -11.11 0.10 15.43
C SER A 371 -11.71 1.35 16.11
N LYS A 372 -12.35 1.18 17.26
CA LYS A 372 -12.92 2.26 18.08
C LYS A 372 -12.00 2.73 19.21
N LEU A 373 -10.95 1.97 19.54
CA LEU A 373 -10.11 2.19 20.72
C LEU A 373 -8.83 2.95 20.41
N LEU A 374 -8.47 3.04 19.14
CA LEU A 374 -7.21 3.63 18.67
C LEU A 374 -7.42 4.99 17.97
N SER A 375 -8.67 5.49 17.96
CA SER A 375 -9.05 6.78 17.36
C SER A 375 -9.14 7.89 18.42
#